data_610165d657e2b9686f151ca6ff556aad
#
_entry.id   610165d657e2b9686f151ca6ff556aad
#
_cell.length_a   1.000
_cell.length_b   1.000
_cell.length_c   1.000
_cell.angle_alpha   90.00
_cell.angle_beta   90.00
_cell.angle_gamma   90.00
#
_symmetry.space_group_name_H-M   'P 1'
#
loop_
_entity.id
_entity.type
_entity.pdbx_description
1 polymer ?
#
loop_
_entity_poly.entity_id
_entity_poly.type
_entity_poly.pdbx_seq_one_letter_code
_entity_poly.pdbx_strand_id
1 'polypeptide(L)'
;SENAYYTALWDRLSLHQRRTVRALARGGGAAPFTTAFLLEYDLGPSASVARSLDQLIKREVLTKSERGYRFADPFFKTWILLRMP
;
A
#
# COMPACT_ATOMS: atom_id res chain seq x y z
N SER A 1 12.59 -3.51 -18.14
CA SER A 1 13.26 -3.80 -16.86
C SER A 1 12.26 -3.86 -15.72
N GLU A 2 12.64 -4.46 -14.62
CA GLU A 2 11.80 -4.52 -13.43
C GLU A 2 11.45 -3.13 -12.92
N ASN A 3 12.39 -2.20 -12.96
CA ASN A 3 12.14 -0.82 -12.54
C ASN A 3 11.06 -0.16 -13.41
N ALA A 4 11.10 -0.37 -14.71
CA ALA A 4 10.07 0.17 -15.61
C ALA A 4 8.70 -0.43 -15.32
N TYR A 5 8.64 -1.73 -15.03
CA TYR A 5 7.40 -2.42 -14.67
C TYR A 5 6.79 -1.84 -13.38
N TYR A 6 7.59 -1.67 -12.33
CA TYR A 6 7.10 -1.13 -11.07
C TYR A 6 6.77 0.36 -11.16
N THR A 7 7.51 1.12 -11.94
CA THR A 7 7.17 2.52 -12.22
C THR A 7 5.79 2.62 -12.86
N ALA A 8 5.51 1.79 -13.85
CA ALA A 8 4.21 1.78 -14.52
C ALA A 8 3.09 1.37 -13.56
N LEU A 9 3.34 0.38 -12.71
CA LEU A 9 2.36 -0.05 -11.71
C LEU A 9 2.06 1.08 -10.72
N TRP A 10 3.09 1.74 -10.21
CA TRP A 10 2.96 2.88 -9.30
C TRP A 10 2.18 4.02 -9.95
N ASP A 11 2.47 4.33 -11.21
CA ASP A 11 1.83 5.43 -11.93
C ASP A 11 0.34 5.21 -12.16
N ARG A 12 -0.12 3.95 -12.16
CA ARG A 12 -1.55 3.62 -12.27
C ARG A 12 -2.32 3.83 -10.98
N LEU A 13 -1.63 3.94 -9.85
CA LEU A 13 -2.28 4.10 -8.56
C LEU A 13 -2.70 5.56 -8.36
N SER A 14 -3.84 5.77 -7.68
CA SER A 14 -4.23 7.10 -7.25
C SER A 14 -3.29 7.61 -6.16
N LEU A 15 -3.33 8.91 -5.88
CA LEU A 15 -2.49 9.48 -4.82
C LEU A 15 -2.73 8.81 -3.47
N HIS A 16 -3.99 8.55 -3.11
CA HIS A 16 -4.31 7.91 -1.84
C HIS A 16 -3.87 6.44 -1.83
N GLN A 17 -4.01 5.74 -2.96
CA GLN A 17 -3.51 4.38 -3.07
C GLN A 17 -2.00 4.32 -2.93
N ARG A 18 -1.26 5.29 -3.51
CA ARG A 18 0.20 5.38 -3.34
C ARG A 18 0.57 5.61 -1.89
N ARG A 19 -0.12 6.51 -1.20
CA ARG A 19 0.11 6.75 0.23
C ARG A 19 -0.15 5.49 1.04
N THR A 20 -1.20 4.77 0.71
CA THR A 20 -1.58 3.55 1.41
C THR A 20 -0.54 2.45 1.23
N VAL A 21 -0.10 2.15 0.00
CA VAL A 21 0.92 1.11 -0.20
C VAL A 21 2.26 1.52 0.40
N ARG A 22 2.61 2.79 0.36
CA ARG A 22 3.83 3.28 1.00
C ARG A 22 3.78 3.10 2.52
N ALA A 23 2.62 3.39 3.12
CA ALA A 23 2.41 3.19 4.56
C ALA A 23 2.54 1.71 4.93
N LEU A 24 1.93 0.81 4.14
CA LEU A 24 2.03 -0.63 4.38
C LEU A 24 3.46 -1.13 4.19
N ALA A 25 4.17 -0.60 3.21
CA ALA A 25 5.57 -1.00 2.98
C ALA A 25 6.45 -0.64 4.18
N ARG A 26 6.20 0.50 4.82
CA ARG A 26 6.99 0.98 5.96
C ARG A 26 6.52 0.45 7.29
N GLY A 27 5.20 0.49 7.52
CA GLY A 27 4.61 0.18 8.82
C GLY A 27 4.03 -1.22 8.93
N GLY A 28 4.00 -1.96 7.84
CA GLY A 28 3.38 -3.29 7.81
C GLY A 28 1.88 -3.23 7.59
N GLY A 29 1.28 -4.37 7.33
CA GLY A 29 -0.14 -4.47 6.97
C GLY A 29 -1.03 -5.06 8.06
N ALA A 30 -0.53 -5.22 9.28
CA ALA A 30 -1.27 -5.90 10.35
C ALA A 30 -2.42 -5.05 10.91
N ALA A 31 -2.22 -3.73 11.03
CA ALA A 31 -3.19 -2.86 11.70
C ALA A 31 -3.31 -1.48 11.03
N PRO A 32 -3.76 -1.43 9.74
CA PRO A 32 -3.79 -0.19 8.99
C PRO A 32 -4.91 0.77 9.39
N PHE A 33 -5.79 0.37 10.30
CA PHE A 33 -6.94 1.18 10.71
C PHE A 33 -6.78 1.78 12.10
N THR A 34 -5.67 1.56 12.81
CA THR A 34 -5.44 2.18 14.10
C THR A 34 -5.23 3.68 13.94
N THR A 35 -5.66 4.44 14.93
CA THR A 35 -5.47 5.89 14.93
C THR A 35 -3.98 6.25 14.77
N ALA A 36 -3.11 5.53 15.46
CA ALA A 36 -1.67 5.76 15.39
C ALA A 36 -1.14 5.58 13.96
N PHE A 37 -1.54 4.52 13.28
CA PHE A 37 -1.12 4.24 11.90
C PHE A 37 -1.64 5.32 10.93
N LEU A 38 -2.92 5.67 11.06
CA LEU A 38 -3.53 6.69 10.20
C LEU A 38 -2.85 8.05 10.34
N LEU A 39 -2.50 8.42 11.57
CA LEU A 39 -1.82 9.70 11.84
C LEU A 39 -0.37 9.67 11.38
N GLU A 40 0.33 8.58 11.67
CA GLU A 40 1.75 8.46 11.31
C GLU A 40 1.97 8.62 9.80
N TYR A 41 1.11 8.03 8.99
CA TYR A 41 1.26 8.01 7.54
C TYR A 41 0.33 8.98 6.81
N ASP A 42 -0.38 9.82 7.55
CA ASP A 42 -1.27 10.86 6.99
C ASP A 42 -2.26 10.26 5.98
N LEU A 43 -2.95 9.22 6.40
CA LEU A 43 -3.89 8.50 5.53
C LEU A 43 -5.31 9.04 5.57
N GLY A 44 -5.62 9.93 6.53
CA GLY A 44 -6.95 10.46 6.69
C GLY A 44 -7.92 9.44 7.31
N PRO A 45 -9.22 9.54 7.00
CA PRO A 45 -10.23 8.68 7.61
C PRO A 45 -10.05 7.20 7.27
N SER A 46 -10.38 6.34 8.23
CA SER A 46 -10.29 4.89 8.02
C SER A 46 -11.14 4.41 6.84
N ALA A 47 -12.26 5.06 6.57
CA ALA A 47 -13.11 4.71 5.43
C ALA A 47 -12.39 4.90 4.09
N SER A 48 -11.57 5.93 3.97
CA SER A 48 -10.77 6.16 2.76
C SER A 48 -9.71 5.08 2.59
N VAL A 49 -9.08 4.66 3.70
CA VAL A 49 -8.10 3.57 3.70
C VAL A 49 -8.77 2.26 3.31
N ALA A 50 -9.94 1.96 3.87
CA ALA A 50 -10.69 0.75 3.52
C ALA A 50 -10.98 0.69 2.03
N ARG A 51 -11.40 1.80 1.44
CA ARG A 51 -11.68 1.88 0.00
C ARG A 51 -10.42 1.65 -0.83
N SER A 52 -9.31 2.29 -0.47
CA SER A 52 -8.03 2.10 -1.18
C SER A 52 -7.54 0.66 -1.07
N LEU A 53 -7.65 0.05 0.12
CA LEU A 53 -7.25 -1.35 0.30
C LEU A 53 -8.09 -2.29 -0.57
N ASP A 54 -9.40 -2.09 -0.61
CA ASP A 54 -10.27 -2.91 -1.46
C ASP A 54 -9.90 -2.78 -2.94
N GLN A 55 -9.61 -1.57 -3.40
CA GLN A 55 -9.20 -1.33 -4.77
C GLN A 55 -7.85 -1.96 -5.08
N LEU A 56 -6.91 -1.90 -4.13
CA LEU A 56 -5.58 -2.49 -4.30
C LEU A 56 -5.63 -4.02 -4.33
N ILE A 57 -6.56 -4.62 -3.59
CA ILE A 57 -6.80 -6.06 -3.66
C ILE A 57 -7.38 -6.42 -5.03
N LYS A 58 -8.36 -5.66 -5.53
CA LYS A 58 -8.94 -5.89 -6.87
C LYS A 58 -7.90 -5.77 -7.98
N ARG A 59 -6.93 -4.90 -7.81
CA ARG A 59 -5.81 -4.73 -8.75
C ARG A 59 -4.69 -5.77 -8.55
N GLU A 60 -4.85 -6.67 -7.59
CA GLU A 60 -3.87 -7.71 -7.27
C GLU A 60 -2.52 -7.15 -6.79
N VAL A 61 -2.51 -5.93 -6.27
CA VAL A 61 -1.33 -5.33 -5.64
C VAL A 61 -1.16 -5.85 -4.22
N LEU A 62 -2.29 -6.02 -3.52
CA LEU A 62 -2.33 -6.53 -2.15
C LEU A 62 -3.19 -7.77 -2.07
N THR A 63 -2.91 -8.59 -1.06
CA THR A 63 -3.76 -9.67 -0.62
C THR A 63 -4.15 -9.48 0.83
N LYS A 64 -5.26 -10.07 1.25
CA LYS A 64 -5.72 -10.01 2.63
C LYS A 64 -5.74 -11.41 3.24
N SER A 65 -5.26 -11.52 4.47
CA SER A 65 -5.32 -12.74 5.25
C SER A 65 -5.76 -12.40 6.68
N GLU A 66 -5.83 -13.42 7.54
CA GLU A 66 -6.15 -13.21 8.96
C GLU A 66 -5.14 -12.30 9.65
N ARG A 67 -3.92 -12.22 9.13
CA ARG A 67 -2.83 -11.40 9.70
C ARG A 67 -2.81 -9.99 9.14
N GLY A 68 -3.78 -9.62 8.29
CA GLY A 68 -3.84 -8.30 7.68
C GLY A 68 -3.51 -8.32 6.20
N TYR A 69 -2.91 -7.25 5.72
CA TYR A 69 -2.66 -7.02 4.30
C TYR A 69 -1.20 -7.27 3.96
N ARG A 70 -0.96 -7.88 2.81
CA ARG A 70 0.38 -8.19 2.35
C ARG A 70 0.52 -7.82 0.88
N PHE A 71 1.72 -7.48 0.45
CA PHE A 71 2.01 -7.28 -0.96
C PHE A 71 1.93 -8.62 -1.69
N ALA A 72 1.19 -8.64 -2.81
CA ALA A 72 1.13 -9.82 -3.66
C ALA A 72 2.51 -10.13 -4.24
N ASP A 73 3.25 -9.07 -4.59
CA ASP A 73 4.64 -9.17 -5.05
C ASP A 73 5.55 -8.48 -4.01
N PRO A 74 6.30 -9.24 -3.21
CA PRO A 74 7.18 -8.65 -2.20
C PRO A 74 8.30 -7.78 -2.80
N PHE A 75 8.65 -7.98 -4.06
CA PHE A 75 9.65 -7.15 -4.73
C PHE A 75 9.11 -5.75 -5.04
N PHE A 76 7.80 -5.61 -5.23
CA PHE A 76 7.18 -4.29 -5.35
C PHE A 76 7.30 -3.51 -4.04
N LYS A 77 7.09 -4.17 -2.91
CA LYS A 77 7.32 -3.56 -1.59
C LYS A 77 8.74 -3.02 -1.47
N THR A 78 9.73 -3.84 -1.82
CA THR A 78 11.14 -3.44 -1.80
C THR A 78 11.39 -2.24 -2.72
N TRP A 79 10.82 -2.27 -3.92
CA TRP A 79 10.94 -1.17 -4.87
C TRP A 79 10.39 0.13 -4.28
N ILE A 80 9.23 0.09 -3.63
CA ILE A 80 8.63 1.26 -2.98
C ILE A 80 9.57 1.81 -1.91
N LEU A 81 10.10 0.94 -1.05
CA LEU A 81 11.01 1.36 0.03
C LEU A 81 12.28 2.03 -0.50
N LEU A 82 12.79 1.58 -1.64
CA LEU A 82 14.00 2.11 -2.22
C LEU A 82 13.77 3.35 -3.08
N ARG A 83 12.63 3.43 -3.77
CA ARG A 83 12.38 4.44 -4.79
C ARG A 83 11.39 5.50 -4.37
N MET A 84 10.48 5.18 -3.44
CA MET A 84 9.41 6.07 -3.00
C MET A 84 9.41 6.22 -1.47
N PRO A 85 10.51 6.67 -0.87
CA PRO A 85 10.66 6.77 0.58
C PRO A 85 9.71 7.78 1.24
#